data_34c6ffa3c0fb787a90a47a3368e10742
#
_entry.id   34c6ffa3c0fb787a90a47a3368e10742
#
_cell.length_a   1.000
_cell.length_b   1.000
_cell.length_c   1.000
_cell.angle_alpha   90.00
_cell.angle_beta   90.00
_cell.angle_gamma   90.00
#
_symmetry.space_group_name_H-M   'P 1'
#
loop_
_entity.id
_entity.type
_entity.pdbx_description
1 polymer ?
#
loop_
_entity_poly.entity_id
_entity_poly.type
_entity_poly.pdbx_seq_one_letter_code
_entity_poly.pdbx_strand_id
1 'polypeptide(L)'
;MLQSSPFDSSPLGDPDMAPAASGFRPATSGGVPAWSIADERVFLDHIPSLFLASDLFAAAYLRAGRHCLRPVTPLALSAAVTCEGPWLDQGDLDVYLACLLLALRQGGRAPRLRCPVDEAARQAGLGGRAGAARFAARLHRLHEARMACGDGRFAARMQLVSAVVRDEASGTLRIEFGPEPFEALREAPGAVRFIADRAALGRDGLGKWLLGVAWTLRETCLIDPQRLRAMVPGGKNRDILPLLQEFARRGYIRDMVTRSD
;
A
#
# COMPACT_ATOMS: atom_id res chain seq x y z
N MET A 1 -20.36 57.27 11.87
CA MET A 1 -20.76 57.01 10.46
C MET A 1 -20.32 55.62 10.11
N LEU A 2 -21.23 54.65 10.21
CA LEU A 2 -21.03 53.27 9.88
C LEU A 2 -21.66 53.01 8.51
N GLN A 3 -20.84 52.61 7.51
CA GLN A 3 -21.35 52.19 6.20
C GLN A 3 -21.51 50.67 6.20
N SER A 4 -22.73 50.21 6.03
CA SER A 4 -23.13 48.84 5.82
C SER A 4 -22.89 48.45 4.35
N SER A 5 -22.20 47.32 4.12
CA SER A 5 -22.14 46.67 2.81
C SER A 5 -23.28 45.64 2.68
N PRO A 6 -23.92 45.55 1.51
CA PRO A 6 -24.99 44.58 1.28
C PRO A 6 -24.41 43.17 0.96
N PHE A 7 -24.98 42.17 1.57
CA PHE A 7 -24.81 40.75 1.25
C PHE A 7 -25.50 40.48 -0.11
N ASP A 8 -24.68 40.00 -1.04
CA ASP A 8 -25.16 39.53 -2.33
C ASP A 8 -25.56 38.06 -2.19
N SER A 9 -26.84 37.78 -2.43
CA SER A 9 -27.42 36.44 -2.32
C SER A 9 -27.39 35.82 -3.71
N SER A 10 -26.43 34.92 -3.96
CA SER A 10 -26.43 34.07 -5.13
C SER A 10 -27.25 32.80 -4.90
N PRO A 11 -28.02 32.32 -5.88
CA PRO A 11 -28.99 31.26 -5.70
C PRO A 11 -28.34 29.87 -5.60
N LEU A 12 -28.94 29.05 -4.75
CA LEU A 12 -28.70 27.65 -4.56
C LEU A 12 -28.76 26.88 -5.90
N GLY A 13 -27.66 26.29 -6.28
CA GLY A 13 -27.58 25.38 -7.41
C GLY A 13 -28.32 24.07 -7.14
N ASP A 14 -28.92 23.57 -8.17
CA ASP A 14 -29.77 22.39 -8.31
C ASP A 14 -29.10 21.11 -7.76
N PRO A 15 -29.77 20.31 -6.92
CA PRO A 15 -29.22 19.08 -6.36
C PRO A 15 -29.35 17.83 -7.26
N ASP A 16 -29.60 17.97 -8.55
CA ASP A 16 -29.96 16.81 -9.41
C ASP A 16 -28.93 16.49 -10.50
N MET A 17 -27.64 16.46 -10.13
CA MET A 17 -26.60 15.84 -10.93
C MET A 17 -26.00 14.65 -10.19
N ALA A 18 -26.69 13.52 -10.20
CA ALA A 18 -26.09 12.23 -9.90
C ALA A 18 -25.00 11.95 -10.96
N PRO A 19 -23.72 11.68 -10.57
CA PRO A 19 -22.71 11.30 -11.54
C PRO A 19 -23.11 9.96 -12.15
N ALA A 20 -23.31 9.98 -13.46
CA ALA A 20 -23.50 8.77 -14.26
C ALA A 20 -22.38 7.77 -13.91
N ALA A 21 -22.77 6.59 -13.45
CA ALA A 21 -21.89 5.46 -13.28
C ALA A 21 -21.28 5.15 -14.65
N SER A 22 -20.09 5.68 -14.91
CA SER A 22 -19.32 5.34 -16.09
C SER A 22 -18.97 3.85 -15.99
N GLY A 23 -19.59 3.05 -16.82
CA GLY A 23 -19.36 1.61 -16.93
C GLY A 23 -17.89 1.34 -17.20
N PHE A 24 -17.17 0.97 -16.16
CA PHE A 24 -15.81 0.46 -16.29
C PHE A 24 -15.87 -0.90 -16.95
N ARG A 25 -15.57 -0.95 -18.26
CA ARG A 25 -15.29 -2.21 -18.94
C ARG A 25 -13.84 -2.60 -18.61
N PRO A 26 -13.58 -3.77 -17.98
CA PRO A 26 -12.22 -4.25 -17.81
C PRO A 26 -11.61 -4.50 -19.21
N ALA A 27 -10.43 -3.93 -19.43
CA ALA A 27 -9.66 -4.19 -20.63
C ALA A 27 -9.24 -5.66 -20.64
N THR A 28 -9.75 -6.42 -21.60
CA THR A 28 -9.29 -7.79 -21.89
C THR A 28 -7.91 -7.70 -22.52
N SER A 29 -6.86 -7.76 -21.72
CA SER A 29 -5.49 -7.95 -22.21
C SER A 29 -5.03 -9.36 -21.88
N GLY A 30 -4.50 -10.04 -22.89
CA GLY A 30 -4.21 -11.45 -22.92
C GLY A 30 -3.31 -11.99 -21.82
N GLY A 31 -3.60 -13.20 -21.40
CA GLY A 31 -2.64 -14.19 -20.95
C GLY A 31 -2.35 -14.33 -19.47
N VAL A 32 -3.03 -13.62 -18.56
CA VAL A 32 -2.96 -13.91 -17.12
C VAL A 32 -4.26 -14.62 -16.72
N PRO A 33 -4.22 -15.77 -16.02
CA PRO A 33 -5.43 -16.40 -15.55
C PRO A 33 -6.22 -15.41 -14.70
N ALA A 34 -7.45 -15.11 -15.12
CA ALA A 34 -8.38 -14.30 -14.37
C ALA A 34 -8.76 -15.08 -13.10
N TRP A 35 -8.17 -14.74 -11.96
CA TRP A 35 -8.59 -15.24 -10.67
C TRP A 35 -9.94 -14.61 -10.38
N SER A 36 -10.98 -15.41 -10.43
CA SER A 36 -12.28 -15.03 -9.89
C SER A 36 -12.16 -15.01 -8.36
N ILE A 37 -12.61 -13.95 -7.71
CA ILE A 37 -12.81 -13.92 -6.25
C ILE A 37 -14.02 -14.81 -5.96
N ALA A 38 -13.90 -16.10 -6.26
CA ALA A 38 -14.99 -17.05 -6.11
C ALA A 38 -15.17 -17.48 -4.65
N ASP A 39 -14.14 -17.24 -3.82
CA ASP A 39 -14.07 -17.64 -2.43
C ASP A 39 -13.36 -16.55 -1.62
N GLU A 40 -13.86 -16.26 -0.44
CA GLU A 40 -13.28 -15.32 0.52
C GLU A 40 -11.81 -15.67 0.85
N ARG A 41 -11.47 -16.96 0.93
CA ARG A 41 -10.10 -17.43 1.14
C ARG A 41 -9.17 -17.02 0.00
N VAL A 42 -9.59 -17.19 -1.24
CA VAL A 42 -8.80 -16.79 -2.41
C VAL A 42 -8.51 -15.29 -2.38
N PHE A 43 -9.48 -14.49 -1.93
CA PHE A 43 -9.27 -13.05 -1.76
C PHE A 43 -8.22 -12.74 -0.68
N LEU A 44 -8.30 -13.38 0.48
CA LEU A 44 -7.34 -13.19 1.59
C LEU A 44 -5.91 -13.58 1.17
N ASP A 45 -5.75 -14.66 0.40
CA ASP A 45 -4.44 -15.10 -0.11
C ASP A 45 -3.80 -14.08 -1.07
N HIS A 46 -4.61 -13.26 -1.73
CA HIS A 46 -4.13 -12.22 -2.65
C HIS A 46 -3.91 -10.85 -2.01
N ILE A 47 -4.30 -10.64 -0.75
CA ILE A 47 -4.08 -9.36 -0.06
C ILE A 47 -2.60 -8.94 -0.04
N PRO A 48 -1.61 -9.82 0.24
CA PRO A 48 -0.20 -9.43 0.15
C PRO A 48 0.18 -8.90 -1.22
N SER A 49 -0.32 -9.51 -2.29
CA SER A 49 -0.08 -9.05 -3.67
C SER A 49 -0.70 -7.68 -3.93
N LEU A 50 -1.89 -7.42 -3.39
CA LEU A 50 -2.55 -6.13 -3.49
C LEU A 50 -1.72 -5.01 -2.86
N PHE A 51 -1.04 -5.26 -1.75
CA PHE A 51 -0.22 -4.24 -1.09
C PHE A 51 1.18 -4.12 -1.66
N LEU A 52 1.81 -5.24 -1.98
CA LEU A 52 3.23 -5.31 -2.28
C LEU A 52 3.54 -5.36 -3.77
N ALA A 53 2.59 -5.85 -4.59
CA ALA A 53 2.72 -5.95 -6.03
C ALA A 53 1.66 -5.11 -6.75
N SER A 54 1.50 -3.86 -6.33
CA SER A 54 0.61 -2.88 -6.94
C SER A 54 1.21 -1.48 -6.85
N ASP A 55 0.51 -0.49 -7.39
CA ASP A 55 0.82 0.93 -7.22
C ASP A 55 0.13 1.58 -6.01
N LEU A 56 -0.43 0.78 -5.09
CA LEU A 56 -1.01 1.29 -3.85
C LEU A 56 0.03 2.10 -3.05
N PHE A 57 1.23 1.53 -2.91
CA PHE A 57 2.39 2.22 -2.34
C PHE A 57 3.34 2.62 -3.47
N ALA A 58 3.38 3.89 -3.82
CA ALA A 58 4.26 4.37 -4.88
C ALA A 58 5.71 3.87 -4.68
N ALA A 59 6.36 3.46 -5.77
CA ALA A 59 7.74 2.96 -5.78
C ALA A 59 8.78 4.09 -5.53
N ALA A 60 8.46 5.03 -4.64
CA ALA A 60 9.25 6.22 -4.31
C ALA A 60 8.90 6.68 -2.90
N TYR A 61 9.61 7.71 -2.41
CA TYR A 61 9.23 8.47 -1.23
C TYR A 61 8.62 9.79 -1.69
N LEU A 62 7.32 9.96 -1.47
CA LEU A 62 6.59 11.13 -1.91
C LEU A 62 6.68 12.27 -0.88
N ARG A 63 6.65 13.50 -1.36
CA ARG A 63 6.25 14.64 -0.52
C ARG A 63 4.76 14.53 -0.26
N ALA A 64 4.25 15.11 0.85
CA ALA A 64 2.87 14.98 1.31
C ALA A 64 1.87 14.89 0.14
N GLY A 65 1.15 13.77 0.08
CA GLY A 65 0.31 13.43 -1.06
C GLY A 65 -1.05 14.14 -1.03
N ARG A 66 -1.66 14.29 -2.20
CA ARG A 66 -3.03 14.76 -2.34
C ARG A 66 -4.00 13.69 -1.85
N HIS A 67 -5.07 14.11 -1.21
CA HIS A 67 -6.20 13.25 -0.90
C HIS A 67 -7.06 13.07 -2.15
N CYS A 68 -7.31 11.85 -2.57
CA CYS A 68 -8.12 11.57 -3.75
C CYS A 68 -8.68 10.15 -3.73
N LEU A 69 -9.70 9.92 -4.55
CA LEU A 69 -10.12 8.58 -4.95
C LEU A 69 -9.35 8.21 -6.23
N ARG A 70 -8.65 7.10 -6.22
CA ARG A 70 -7.87 6.63 -7.37
C ARG A 70 -7.98 5.13 -7.60
N PRO A 71 -7.88 4.67 -8.84
CA PRO A 71 -7.68 3.25 -9.11
C PRO A 71 -6.31 2.81 -8.58
N VAL A 72 -6.24 1.56 -8.15
CA VAL A 72 -5.02 0.85 -7.81
C VAL A 72 -4.84 -0.28 -8.81
N THR A 73 -3.66 -0.40 -9.37
CA THR A 73 -3.34 -1.40 -10.39
C THR A 73 -2.54 -2.55 -9.75
N PRO A 74 -3.16 -3.67 -9.39
CA PRO A 74 -2.43 -4.84 -8.93
C PRO A 74 -1.79 -5.57 -10.12
N LEU A 75 -0.59 -6.14 -9.90
CA LEU A 75 0.11 -6.90 -10.96
C LEU A 75 -0.50 -8.28 -11.19
N ALA A 76 -0.99 -8.92 -10.14
CA ALA A 76 -1.43 -10.32 -10.18
C ALA A 76 -2.92 -10.53 -9.88
N LEU A 77 -3.71 -9.47 -9.74
CA LEU A 77 -5.13 -9.58 -9.41
C LEU A 77 -5.98 -8.93 -10.51
N SER A 78 -6.97 -9.63 -11.00
CA SER A 78 -7.93 -9.11 -12.01
C SER A 78 -9.14 -8.41 -11.39
N ALA A 79 -9.04 -7.92 -10.17
CA ALA A 79 -10.10 -7.18 -9.51
C ALA A 79 -9.97 -5.67 -9.75
N ALA A 80 -11.09 -4.98 -9.82
CA ALA A 80 -11.11 -3.52 -9.75
C ALA A 80 -10.80 -3.11 -8.31
N VAL A 81 -9.74 -2.34 -8.14
CA VAL A 81 -9.32 -1.84 -6.83
C VAL A 81 -9.29 -0.33 -6.87
N THR A 82 -9.84 0.28 -5.83
CA THR A 82 -9.77 1.73 -5.62
C THR A 82 -9.25 2.04 -4.24
N CYS A 83 -8.55 3.13 -4.11
CA CYS A 83 -8.09 3.68 -2.83
C CYS A 83 -8.58 5.12 -2.69
N GLU A 84 -9.31 5.38 -1.62
CA GLU A 84 -9.70 6.71 -1.18
C GLU A 84 -8.80 7.13 -0.03
N GLY A 85 -8.18 8.28 -0.14
CA GLY A 85 -7.29 8.81 0.88
C GLY A 85 -6.02 9.43 0.31
N PRO A 86 -4.99 9.61 1.15
CA PRO A 86 -3.72 10.14 0.71
C PRO A 86 -2.97 9.14 -0.18
N TRP A 87 -2.15 9.64 -1.08
CA TRP A 87 -1.22 8.80 -1.81
C TRP A 87 -0.19 8.22 -0.85
N LEU A 88 -0.15 6.90 -0.77
CA LEU A 88 0.81 6.17 0.05
C LEU A 88 2.12 5.93 -0.70
N ASP A 89 3.21 5.82 0.04
CA ASP A 89 4.55 5.57 -0.49
C ASP A 89 5.28 4.46 0.27
N GLN A 90 6.51 4.15 -0.15
CA GLN A 90 7.31 3.11 0.48
C GLN A 90 7.64 3.40 1.95
N GLY A 91 7.66 4.65 2.36
CA GLY A 91 7.86 4.99 3.77
C GLY A 91 6.62 4.76 4.63
N ASP A 92 5.41 4.86 4.06
CA ASP A 92 4.18 4.48 4.76
C ASP A 92 4.13 2.97 4.94
N LEU A 93 4.51 2.22 3.91
CA LEU A 93 4.63 0.77 4.00
C LEU A 93 5.71 0.36 5.03
N ASP A 94 6.84 1.06 5.11
CA ASP A 94 7.84 0.80 6.15
C ASP A 94 7.27 0.97 7.57
N VAL A 95 6.45 2.00 7.79
CA VAL A 95 5.77 2.21 9.07
C VAL A 95 4.77 1.09 9.36
N TYR A 96 3.96 0.71 8.39
CA TYR A 96 3.00 -0.38 8.54
C TYR A 96 3.68 -1.70 8.92
N LEU A 97 4.71 -2.10 8.15
CA LEU A 97 5.44 -3.34 8.37
C LEU A 97 6.24 -3.34 9.68
N ALA A 98 6.77 -2.19 10.10
CA ALA A 98 7.42 -2.07 11.41
C ALA A 98 6.45 -2.29 12.57
N CYS A 99 5.27 -1.69 12.48
CA CYS A 99 4.20 -1.89 13.47
C CYS A 99 3.72 -3.35 13.48
N LEU A 100 3.54 -3.96 12.32
CA LEU A 100 3.21 -5.38 12.19
C LEU A 100 4.25 -6.27 12.86
N LEU A 101 5.54 -6.03 12.58
CA LEU A 101 6.63 -6.81 13.19
C LEU A 101 6.66 -6.70 14.71
N LEU A 102 6.41 -5.51 15.26
CA LEU A 102 6.31 -5.31 16.69
C LEU A 102 5.11 -6.08 17.29
N ALA A 103 3.95 -6.04 16.62
CA ALA A 103 2.77 -6.78 17.06
C ALA A 103 3.03 -8.30 17.07
N LEU A 104 3.69 -8.83 16.03
CA LEU A 104 4.08 -10.24 15.95
C LEU A 104 5.05 -10.64 17.09
N ARG A 105 6.03 -9.78 17.40
CA ARG A 105 6.99 -10.02 18.51
C ARG A 105 6.32 -10.00 19.88
N GLN A 106 5.23 -9.28 20.04
CA GLN A 106 4.44 -9.29 21.27
C GLN A 106 3.56 -10.54 21.41
N GLY A 107 3.68 -11.50 20.50
CA GLY A 107 2.87 -12.72 20.49
C GLY A 107 1.41 -12.47 20.12
N GLY A 108 1.14 -11.31 19.48
CA GLY A 108 -0.19 -10.85 19.14
C GLY A 108 -0.87 -11.76 18.11
N ARG A 109 -1.90 -12.47 18.56
CA ARG A 109 -2.88 -13.11 17.67
C ARG A 109 -3.95 -12.12 17.21
N ALA A 110 -4.17 -11.06 17.98
CA ALA A 110 -5.11 -10.00 17.64
C ALA A 110 -4.42 -8.92 16.79
N PRO A 111 -5.13 -8.27 15.86
CA PRO A 111 -4.61 -7.21 14.99
C PRO A 111 -4.39 -5.89 15.78
N ARG A 112 -3.58 -5.94 16.84
CA ARG A 112 -3.34 -4.84 17.77
C ARG A 112 -1.87 -4.74 18.13
N LEU A 113 -1.41 -3.49 18.29
CA LEU A 113 -0.09 -3.18 18.83
C LEU A 113 -0.23 -2.15 19.94
N ARG A 114 0.52 -2.33 21.02
CA ARG A 114 0.73 -1.32 22.05
C ARG A 114 2.22 -1.12 22.28
N CYS A 115 2.73 0.07 22.02
CA CYS A 115 4.16 0.36 22.18
C CYS A 115 4.40 1.87 22.37
N PRO A 116 5.56 2.28 22.91
CA PRO A 116 6.00 3.66 22.89
C PRO A 116 6.17 4.17 21.45
N VAL A 117 5.81 5.42 21.16
CA VAL A 117 5.93 6.06 19.85
C VAL A 117 7.38 5.96 19.32
N ASP A 118 8.35 6.24 20.21
CA ASP A 118 9.77 6.25 19.85
C ASP A 118 10.31 4.87 19.47
N GLU A 119 9.77 3.81 20.08
CA GLU A 119 10.12 2.44 19.72
C GLU A 119 9.61 2.10 18.32
N ALA A 120 8.34 2.41 18.04
CA ALA A 120 7.75 2.19 16.72
C ALA A 120 8.47 3.01 15.64
N ALA A 121 8.78 4.27 15.92
CA ALA A 121 9.52 5.13 15.01
C ALA A 121 10.93 4.58 14.71
N ARG A 122 11.65 4.12 15.71
CA ARG A 122 12.98 3.49 15.52
C ARG A 122 12.89 2.21 14.72
N GLN A 123 11.89 1.37 14.99
CA GLN A 123 11.67 0.13 14.22
C GLN A 123 11.37 0.43 12.75
N ALA A 124 10.69 1.54 12.46
CA ALA A 124 10.42 2.01 11.10
C ALA A 124 11.62 2.75 10.43
N GLY A 125 12.78 2.79 11.08
CA GLY A 125 13.95 3.54 10.57
C GLY A 125 13.80 5.06 10.65
N LEU A 126 12.84 5.56 11.44
CA LEU A 126 12.55 6.98 11.60
C LEU A 126 13.12 7.54 12.92
N GLY A 127 14.37 7.21 13.24
CA GLY A 127 15.04 7.73 14.42
C GLY A 127 15.31 9.25 14.38
N GLY A 128 15.82 9.78 15.52
CA GLY A 128 16.20 11.18 15.67
C GLY A 128 15.03 12.10 16.08
N ARG A 129 15.37 13.38 16.32
CA ARG A 129 14.48 14.38 16.95
C ARG A 129 13.11 14.55 16.28
N ALA A 130 13.02 14.39 14.96
CA ALA A 130 11.76 14.48 14.20
C ALA A 130 11.15 13.11 13.88
N GLY A 131 11.70 12.02 14.40
CA GLY A 131 11.30 10.65 14.06
C GLY A 131 9.87 10.36 14.46
N ALA A 132 9.51 10.66 15.70
CA ALA A 132 8.15 10.45 16.23
C ALA A 132 7.09 11.23 15.44
N ALA A 133 7.37 12.50 15.09
CA ALA A 133 6.44 13.31 14.30
C ALA A 133 6.25 12.75 12.87
N ARG A 134 7.35 12.35 12.21
CA ARG A 134 7.27 11.71 10.88
C ARG A 134 6.55 10.38 10.92
N PHE A 135 6.77 9.60 11.96
CA PHE A 135 6.07 8.34 12.19
C PHE A 135 4.57 8.57 12.36
N ALA A 136 4.16 9.51 13.22
CA ALA A 136 2.76 9.86 13.44
C ALA A 136 2.06 10.33 12.17
N ALA A 137 2.71 11.19 11.37
CA ALA A 137 2.18 11.66 10.10
C ALA A 137 1.95 10.52 9.10
N ARG A 138 2.87 9.54 9.01
CA ARG A 138 2.72 8.37 8.15
C ARG A 138 1.65 7.41 8.64
N LEU A 139 1.58 7.19 9.96
CA LEU A 139 0.55 6.36 10.56
C LEU A 139 -0.85 6.95 10.34
N HIS A 140 -0.98 8.28 10.40
CA HIS A 140 -2.23 8.97 10.07
C HIS A 140 -2.64 8.74 8.62
N ARG A 141 -1.72 8.84 7.65
CA ARG A 141 -2.01 8.53 6.23
C ARG A 141 -2.49 7.09 6.04
N LEU A 142 -1.88 6.12 6.73
CA LEU A 142 -2.31 4.72 6.69
C LEU A 142 -3.72 4.53 7.25
N HIS A 143 -4.07 5.29 8.30
CA HIS A 143 -5.39 5.26 8.89
C HIS A 143 -6.47 5.91 7.99
N GLU A 144 -6.12 6.95 7.25
CA GLU A 144 -7.04 7.63 6.33
C GLU A 144 -7.28 6.83 5.03
N ALA A 145 -6.35 5.95 4.65
CA ALA A 145 -6.45 5.20 3.41
C ALA A 145 -7.51 4.08 3.53
N ARG A 146 -8.52 4.17 2.68
CA ARG A 146 -9.60 3.20 2.56
C ARG A 146 -9.56 2.55 1.20
N MET A 147 -9.57 1.25 1.16
CA MET A 147 -9.56 0.47 -0.07
C MET A 147 -10.91 -0.19 -0.29
N ALA A 148 -11.34 -0.20 -1.54
CA ALA A 148 -12.44 -1.02 -2.01
C ALA A 148 -11.95 -1.87 -3.17
N CYS A 149 -12.29 -3.16 -3.16
CA CYS A 149 -12.02 -4.05 -4.27
C CYS A 149 -13.25 -4.89 -4.59
N GLY A 150 -13.38 -5.25 -5.86
CA GLY A 150 -14.49 -6.06 -6.32
C GLY A 150 -14.26 -6.56 -7.74
N ASP A 151 -14.98 -7.62 -8.10
CA ASP A 151 -14.99 -8.22 -9.44
C ASP A 151 -16.37 -8.14 -10.14
N GLY A 152 -17.30 -7.37 -9.56
CA GLY A 152 -18.69 -7.27 -10.00
C GLY A 152 -19.62 -8.28 -9.31
N ARG A 153 -19.10 -9.34 -8.72
CA ARG A 153 -19.84 -10.32 -7.92
C ARG A 153 -19.64 -10.12 -6.42
N PHE A 154 -18.41 -9.80 -6.02
CA PHE A 154 -18.03 -9.53 -4.65
C PHE A 154 -17.47 -8.11 -4.52
N ALA A 155 -17.72 -7.47 -3.39
CA ALA A 155 -17.15 -6.21 -3.02
C ALA A 155 -16.65 -6.28 -1.57
N ALA A 156 -15.38 -5.92 -1.37
CA ALA A 156 -14.79 -5.83 -0.05
C ALA A 156 -14.27 -4.41 0.20
N ARG A 157 -14.35 -3.97 1.44
CA ARG A 157 -13.74 -2.72 1.90
C ARG A 157 -12.77 -3.03 3.02
N MET A 158 -11.61 -2.43 2.98
CA MET A 158 -10.57 -2.67 3.97
C MET A 158 -9.79 -1.40 4.29
N GLN A 159 -9.21 -1.39 5.47
CA GLN A 159 -8.26 -0.37 5.93
C GLN A 159 -6.97 -1.07 6.40
N LEU A 160 -5.83 -0.42 6.21
CA LEU A 160 -4.56 -0.91 6.74
C LEU A 160 -4.50 -0.73 8.26
N VAL A 161 -4.96 0.42 8.72
CA VAL A 161 -5.03 0.81 10.15
C VAL A 161 -6.44 1.29 10.43
N SER A 162 -7.16 0.57 11.29
CA SER A 162 -8.56 0.88 11.61
C SER A 162 -8.68 1.90 12.75
N ALA A 163 -7.74 1.91 13.71
CA ALA A 163 -7.74 2.90 14.78
C ALA A 163 -6.31 3.21 15.25
N VAL A 164 -6.11 4.45 15.69
CA VAL A 164 -4.90 4.93 16.35
C VAL A 164 -5.31 5.74 17.57
N VAL A 165 -4.86 5.29 18.74
CA VAL A 165 -5.06 6.00 20.00
C VAL A 165 -3.69 6.28 20.61
N ARG A 166 -3.43 7.53 20.96
CA ARG A 166 -2.23 7.95 21.67
C ARG A 166 -2.60 8.37 23.07
N ASP A 167 -1.92 7.79 24.03
CA ASP A 167 -1.92 8.28 25.41
C ASP A 167 -0.83 9.35 25.53
N GLU A 168 -1.25 10.60 25.63
CA GLU A 168 -0.32 11.74 25.66
C GLU A 168 0.50 11.77 26.97
N ALA A 169 -0.03 11.22 28.06
CA ALA A 169 0.66 11.21 29.35
C ALA A 169 1.82 10.20 29.36
N SER A 170 1.64 9.03 28.77
CA SER A 170 2.66 7.98 28.72
C SER A 170 3.44 7.93 27.41
N GLY A 171 3.02 8.66 26.37
CA GLY A 171 3.59 8.56 25.03
C GLY A 171 3.36 7.19 24.37
N THR A 172 2.42 6.40 24.89
CA THR A 172 2.10 5.06 24.38
C THR A 172 1.10 5.15 23.24
N LEU A 173 1.39 4.42 22.16
CA LEU A 173 0.48 4.19 21.05
C LEU A 173 -0.27 2.87 21.24
N ARG A 174 -1.54 2.91 20.91
CA ARG A 174 -2.36 1.74 20.61
C ARG A 174 -2.82 1.84 19.17
N ILE A 175 -2.45 0.85 18.37
CA ILE A 175 -2.77 0.74 16.95
C ILE A 175 -3.66 -0.48 16.77
N GLU A 176 -4.76 -0.33 16.06
CA GLU A 176 -5.59 -1.43 15.60
C GLU A 176 -5.42 -1.52 14.07
N PHE A 177 -5.02 -2.70 13.58
CA PHE A 177 -4.86 -2.96 12.15
C PHE A 177 -6.21 -3.37 11.56
N GLY A 178 -6.37 -3.19 10.26
CA GLY A 178 -7.39 -3.89 9.52
C GLY A 178 -7.18 -5.41 9.65
N PRO A 179 -8.20 -6.19 10.00
CA PRO A 179 -8.03 -7.62 10.29
C PRO A 179 -7.50 -8.40 9.09
N GLU A 180 -8.06 -8.20 7.90
CA GLU A 180 -7.70 -8.95 6.70
C GLU A 180 -6.23 -8.69 6.28
N PRO A 181 -5.73 -7.43 6.17
CA PRO A 181 -4.33 -7.18 5.87
C PRO A 181 -3.38 -7.71 6.94
N PHE A 182 -3.78 -7.64 8.20
CA PHE A 182 -2.97 -8.15 9.31
C PHE A 182 -2.82 -9.66 9.23
N GLU A 183 -3.93 -10.41 9.11
CA GLU A 183 -3.94 -11.86 9.04
C GLU A 183 -3.17 -12.37 7.81
N ALA A 184 -3.44 -11.79 6.64
CA ALA A 184 -2.80 -12.19 5.40
C ALA A 184 -1.26 -12.03 5.45
N LEU A 185 -0.76 -10.94 6.03
CA LEU A 185 0.68 -10.72 6.17
C LEU A 185 1.28 -11.51 7.33
N ARG A 186 0.53 -11.77 8.40
CA ARG A 186 0.95 -12.61 9.51
C ARG A 186 1.18 -14.05 9.07
N GLU A 187 0.28 -14.58 8.27
CA GLU A 187 0.30 -15.98 7.81
C GLU A 187 1.20 -16.19 6.59
N ALA A 188 1.61 -15.12 5.92
CA ALA A 188 2.44 -15.19 4.74
C ALA A 188 3.84 -15.80 5.06
N PRO A 189 4.24 -16.88 4.38
CA PRO A 189 5.53 -17.53 4.61
C PRO A 189 6.69 -16.57 4.40
N GLY A 190 7.58 -16.46 5.40
CA GLY A 190 8.78 -15.63 5.33
C GLY A 190 8.55 -14.12 5.49
N ALA A 191 7.38 -13.67 5.98
CA ALA A 191 7.07 -12.26 6.18
C ALA A 191 8.11 -11.53 7.05
N VAL A 192 8.57 -12.14 8.14
CA VAL A 192 9.59 -11.56 9.03
C VAL A 192 10.91 -11.34 8.29
N ARG A 193 11.33 -12.32 7.48
CA ARG A 193 12.54 -12.20 6.65
C ARG A 193 12.37 -11.12 5.59
N PHE A 194 11.23 -11.09 4.91
CA PHE A 194 10.92 -10.05 3.94
C PHE A 194 11.04 -8.64 4.54
N ILE A 195 10.49 -8.42 5.74
CA ILE A 195 10.57 -7.12 6.43
C ILE A 195 12.03 -6.75 6.74
N ALA A 196 12.85 -7.72 7.16
CA ALA A 196 14.27 -7.50 7.43
C ALA A 196 15.06 -7.16 6.15
N ASP A 197 14.87 -7.94 5.09
CA ASP A 197 15.52 -7.72 3.79
C ASP A 197 15.15 -6.36 3.19
N ARG A 198 13.88 -5.98 3.36
CA ARG A 198 13.37 -4.66 2.94
C ARG A 198 14.01 -3.52 3.73
N ALA A 199 14.21 -3.68 5.04
CA ALA A 199 14.87 -2.68 5.88
C ALA A 199 16.34 -2.46 5.44
N ALA A 200 17.03 -3.52 5.00
CA ALA A 200 18.40 -3.45 4.51
C ALA A 200 18.56 -2.61 3.22
N LEU A 201 17.50 -2.39 2.45
CA LEU A 201 17.51 -1.53 1.27
C LEU A 201 17.50 -0.02 1.62
N GLY A 202 17.44 0.35 2.89
CA GLY A 202 17.53 1.72 3.37
C GLY A 202 16.45 2.64 2.74
N ARG A 203 16.86 3.63 1.94
CA ARG A 203 15.98 4.61 1.28
C ARG A 203 15.74 4.32 -0.20
N ASP A 204 16.08 3.15 -0.69
CA ASP A 204 15.78 2.77 -2.06
C ASP A 204 14.30 2.37 -2.20
N GLY A 205 13.45 3.33 -2.54
CA GLY A 205 12.01 3.10 -2.70
C GLY A 205 11.68 2.17 -3.87
N LEU A 206 12.42 2.25 -4.97
CA LEU A 206 12.23 1.36 -6.11
C LEU A 206 12.66 -0.07 -5.79
N GLY A 207 13.83 -0.25 -5.17
CA GLY A 207 14.30 -1.56 -4.72
C GLY A 207 13.33 -2.21 -3.73
N LYS A 208 12.81 -1.44 -2.78
CA LYS A 208 11.80 -1.92 -1.82
C LYS A 208 10.50 -2.38 -2.51
N TRP A 209 10.04 -1.61 -3.48
CA TRP A 209 8.84 -1.96 -4.25
C TRP A 209 9.07 -3.24 -5.07
N LEU A 210 10.18 -3.32 -5.80
CA LEU A 210 10.53 -4.51 -6.59
C LEU A 210 10.73 -5.75 -5.70
N LEU A 211 11.29 -5.60 -4.49
CA LEU A 211 11.40 -6.70 -3.54
C LEU A 211 10.01 -7.20 -3.11
N GLY A 212 9.05 -6.29 -2.89
CA GLY A 212 7.65 -6.64 -2.61
C GLY A 212 7.02 -7.43 -3.76
N VAL A 213 7.21 -6.96 -4.99
CA VAL A 213 6.77 -7.67 -6.20
C VAL A 213 7.38 -9.06 -6.28
N ALA A 214 8.69 -9.18 -6.14
CA ALA A 214 9.39 -10.47 -6.20
C ALA A 214 8.96 -11.42 -5.07
N TRP A 215 8.70 -10.89 -3.87
CA TRP A 215 8.29 -11.69 -2.74
C TRP A 215 6.87 -12.26 -2.89
N THR A 216 5.94 -11.51 -3.46
CA THR A 216 4.55 -11.93 -3.63
C THR A 216 4.31 -12.80 -4.85
N LEU A 217 5.14 -12.66 -5.89
CA LEU A 217 4.95 -13.34 -7.17
C LEU A 217 5.87 -14.57 -7.34
N ARG A 218 6.29 -15.18 -6.23
CA ARG A 218 7.32 -16.21 -6.14
C ARG A 218 7.14 -17.40 -7.10
N GLU A 219 5.94 -17.71 -7.50
CA GLU A 219 5.72 -19.06 -8.05
C GLU A 219 5.43 -19.12 -9.55
N THR A 220 5.05 -18.06 -10.27
CA THR A 220 4.69 -18.26 -11.69
C THR A 220 4.32 -17.02 -12.49
N CYS A 221 4.74 -15.82 -12.18
CA CYS A 221 4.38 -14.69 -13.01
C CYS A 221 5.49 -14.29 -13.98
N LEU A 222 5.23 -14.45 -15.27
CA LEU A 222 5.94 -13.69 -16.29
C LEU A 222 5.47 -12.23 -16.17
N ILE A 223 6.33 -11.35 -15.71
CA ILE A 223 5.99 -9.94 -15.60
C ILE A 223 6.66 -9.22 -16.76
N ASP A 224 5.84 -8.55 -17.57
CA ASP A 224 6.35 -7.64 -18.59
C ASP A 224 7.10 -6.47 -17.94
N PRO A 225 8.39 -6.27 -18.24
CA PRO A 225 9.17 -5.14 -17.73
C PRO A 225 8.55 -3.78 -18.08
N GLN A 226 7.83 -3.65 -19.20
CA GLN A 226 7.15 -2.42 -19.57
C GLN A 226 5.99 -2.11 -18.60
N ARG A 227 5.25 -3.14 -18.18
CA ARG A 227 4.20 -2.98 -17.16
C ARG A 227 4.77 -2.55 -15.83
N LEU A 228 5.90 -3.13 -15.38
CA LEU A 228 6.60 -2.67 -14.19
C LEU A 228 7.03 -1.21 -14.29
N ARG A 229 7.61 -0.81 -15.43
CA ARG A 229 8.03 0.58 -15.66
C ARG A 229 6.86 1.56 -15.62
N ALA A 230 5.69 1.18 -16.15
CA ALA A 230 4.50 2.02 -16.15
C ALA A 230 3.97 2.32 -14.73
N MET A 231 4.20 1.43 -13.77
CA MET A 231 3.78 1.57 -12.38
C MET A 231 4.73 2.40 -11.52
N VAL A 232 5.94 2.66 -12.01
CA VAL A 232 6.95 3.46 -11.27
C VAL A 232 6.77 4.94 -11.57
N PRO A 233 6.51 5.81 -10.59
CA PRO A 233 6.44 7.24 -10.80
C PRO A 233 7.74 7.78 -11.41
N GLY A 234 7.63 8.46 -12.55
CA GLY A 234 8.80 8.93 -13.32
C GLY A 234 9.58 7.81 -14.04
N GLY A 235 9.00 6.62 -14.15
CA GLY A 235 9.65 5.38 -14.60
C GLY A 235 10.13 5.33 -16.04
N LYS A 236 9.75 6.31 -16.88
CA LYS A 236 10.27 6.36 -18.25
C LYS A 236 11.80 6.44 -18.36
N ASN A 237 12.48 6.93 -17.30
CA ASN A 237 13.92 7.15 -17.26
C ASN A 237 14.68 6.26 -16.25
N ARG A 238 13.99 5.35 -15.53
CA ARG A 238 14.68 4.45 -14.60
C ARG A 238 14.84 3.07 -15.22
N ASP A 239 16.07 2.66 -15.37
CA ASP A 239 16.37 1.29 -15.75
C ASP A 239 16.15 0.36 -14.55
N ILE A 240 15.12 -0.48 -14.63
CA ILE A 240 14.80 -1.46 -13.59
C ILE A 240 15.59 -2.77 -13.78
N LEU A 241 16.20 -2.97 -14.95
CA LEU A 241 16.87 -4.21 -15.31
C LEU A 241 18.04 -4.55 -14.39
N PRO A 242 18.94 -3.60 -14.03
CA PRO A 242 20.04 -3.89 -13.10
C PRO A 242 19.56 -4.33 -11.72
N LEU A 243 18.46 -3.75 -11.24
CA LEU A 243 17.87 -4.14 -9.95
C LEU A 243 17.26 -5.55 -10.01
N LEU A 244 16.58 -5.89 -11.10
CA LEU A 244 16.04 -7.25 -11.30
C LEU A 244 17.18 -8.28 -11.40
N GLN A 245 18.28 -7.96 -12.09
CA GLN A 245 19.47 -8.81 -12.13
C GLN A 245 20.11 -9.00 -10.78
N GLU A 246 20.19 -7.93 -9.95
CA GLU A 246 20.66 -8.02 -8.58
C GLU A 246 19.76 -8.91 -7.73
N PHE A 247 18.45 -8.79 -7.88
CA PHE A 247 17.51 -9.65 -7.16
C PHE A 247 17.56 -11.11 -7.61
N ALA A 248 17.82 -11.38 -8.89
CA ALA A 248 18.06 -12.73 -9.37
C ALA A 248 19.35 -13.30 -8.74
N ARG A 249 20.45 -12.52 -8.68
CA ARG A 249 21.70 -12.94 -8.01
C ARG A 249 21.51 -13.22 -6.51
N ARG A 250 20.61 -12.49 -5.83
CA ARG A 250 20.27 -12.71 -4.41
C ARG A 250 19.24 -13.82 -4.19
N GLY A 251 18.76 -14.45 -5.24
CA GLY A 251 17.77 -15.54 -5.18
C GLY A 251 16.34 -15.11 -4.85
N TYR A 252 16.01 -13.82 -5.00
CA TYR A 252 14.63 -13.34 -4.89
C TYR A 252 13.81 -13.62 -6.14
N ILE A 253 14.46 -13.75 -7.30
CA ILE A 253 13.88 -14.08 -8.61
C ILE A 253 14.59 -15.33 -9.09
N ARG A 254 13.83 -16.40 -9.46
CA ARG A 254 14.43 -17.67 -9.86
C ARG A 254 14.87 -17.69 -11.31
N ASP A 255 14.02 -17.22 -12.22
CA ASP A 255 14.31 -17.25 -13.66
C ASP A 255 13.96 -15.92 -14.29
N MET A 256 14.95 -15.24 -14.81
CA MET A 256 14.79 -14.02 -15.57
C MET A 256 15.02 -14.35 -17.05
N VAL A 257 13.92 -14.48 -17.81
CA VAL A 257 13.99 -14.64 -19.26
C VAL A 257 13.92 -13.27 -19.91
N THR A 258 15.05 -12.77 -20.40
CA THR A 258 15.05 -11.59 -21.28
C THR A 258 14.78 -12.09 -22.70
N ARG A 259 13.61 -11.76 -23.24
CA ARG A 259 13.42 -11.88 -24.71
C ARG A 259 14.27 -10.80 -25.36
N SER A 260 15.26 -11.22 -26.11
CA SER A 260 15.91 -10.36 -27.10
C SER A 260 14.90 -10.20 -28.26
N ASP A 261 14.45 -8.98 -28.48
CA ASP A 261 13.69 -8.65 -29.71
C ASP A 261 14.59 -8.71 -30.92
#